data_29fb4f027b9ae8effbaad0bbbedee752
#
_entry.id   29fb4f027b9ae8effbaad0bbbedee752
#
_cell.length_a   1.000
_cell.length_b   1.000
_cell.length_c   1.000
_cell.angle_alpha   90.00
_cell.angle_beta   90.00
_cell.angle_gamma   90.00
#
_symmetry.space_group_name_H-M   'P 1'
#
loop_
_entity.id
_entity.type
_entity.pdbx_description
1 polymer ?
#
loop_
_entity_poly.entity_id
_entity_poly.type
_entity_poly.pdbx_seq_one_letter_code
_entity_poly.pdbx_strand_id
1 'polypeptide(L)'
;LLKAVRGAEIHLDTLHAKPLSDRPVRDRLADCDDHRLFTVFEALCSGVSIDEIHDITRIDRWFLSRLQNLVDYEASIQNGLTPELYQRGKYLGYPDAALRRLSGSETLPPFRAGYKMVDTCAAEFDAQTPYFYASADARCEARTFPRSGKPVVMVLGSGPIRIGQGIEFDYSSVHCVWTLKAMGYDVVIVNNNPETVSTDYDTADRLYFEPLTAEDVLQILSLIHISEPT
;
A
#
# COMPACT_ATOMS: atom_id res chain seq x y z
N LEU A 1 6.76 -2.66 0.50
CA LEU A 1 6.48 -3.72 1.46
C LEU A 1 5.32 -3.35 2.41
N LEU A 2 5.40 -2.25 3.19
CA LEU A 2 4.35 -1.88 4.17
C LEU A 2 2.99 -1.63 3.51
N LYS A 3 2.97 -1.04 2.31
CA LYS A 3 1.75 -0.91 1.52
C LYS A 3 1.13 -2.27 1.17
N ALA A 4 1.95 -3.25 0.79
CA ALA A 4 1.48 -4.61 0.52
C ALA A 4 0.92 -5.29 1.78
N VAL A 5 1.54 -5.08 2.95
CA VAL A 5 1.03 -5.59 4.23
C VAL A 5 -0.36 -5.03 4.54
N ARG A 6 -0.57 -3.71 4.33
CA ARG A 6 -1.91 -3.11 4.50
C ARG A 6 -2.92 -3.65 3.47
N GLY A 7 -2.47 -3.83 2.22
CA GLY A 7 -3.32 -4.41 1.17
C GLY A 7 -3.71 -5.86 1.42
N ALA A 8 -2.93 -6.62 2.19
CA ALA A 8 -3.28 -7.99 2.56
C ALA A 8 -4.42 -8.08 3.57
N GLU A 9 -4.85 -6.96 4.18
CA GLU A 9 -5.96 -6.87 5.15
C GLU A 9 -5.85 -7.84 6.33
N ILE A 10 -4.62 -8.06 6.79
CA ILE A 10 -4.29 -8.91 7.95
C ILE A 10 -4.24 -8.12 9.27
N HIS A 11 -4.85 -6.95 9.30
CA HIS A 11 -4.90 -6.03 10.45
C HIS A 11 -3.53 -5.52 10.92
N LEU A 12 -2.54 -5.49 10.03
CA LEU A 12 -1.21 -4.93 10.28
C LEU A 12 -0.98 -3.69 9.42
N ASP A 13 -0.35 -2.69 10.02
CA ASP A 13 0.09 -1.45 9.36
C ASP A 13 1.62 -1.28 9.35
N THR A 14 2.30 -2.20 10.04
CA THR A 14 3.76 -2.35 10.11
C THR A 14 4.12 -3.84 10.08
N LEU A 15 5.41 -4.17 10.25
CA LEU A 15 5.86 -5.56 10.35
C LEU A 15 5.85 -6.13 11.79
N HIS A 16 5.32 -5.37 12.76
CA HIS A 16 5.18 -5.83 14.15
C HIS A 16 3.96 -6.75 14.30
N ALA A 17 4.12 -8.02 14.00
CA ALA A 17 3.11 -9.04 14.22
C ALA A 17 3.27 -9.70 15.58
N LYS A 18 2.15 -10.18 16.16
CA LYS A 18 2.20 -10.98 17.39
C LYS A 18 2.85 -12.34 17.07
N PRO A 19 3.86 -12.77 17.85
CA PRO A 19 4.47 -14.08 17.66
C PRO A 19 3.46 -15.23 17.80
N LEU A 20 3.63 -16.29 16.98
CA LEU A 20 2.79 -17.49 17.06
C LEU A 20 3.11 -18.39 18.27
N SER A 21 4.28 -18.22 18.87
CA SER A 21 4.70 -19.00 20.01
C SER A 21 5.67 -18.21 20.91
N ASP A 22 5.80 -18.63 22.16
CA ASP A 22 6.72 -18.03 23.14
C ASP A 22 8.17 -18.52 22.99
N ARG A 23 8.50 -19.31 21.95
CA ARG A 23 9.87 -19.73 21.68
C ARG A 23 10.77 -18.52 21.40
N PRO A 24 12.07 -18.58 21.76
CA PRO A 24 13.02 -17.53 21.40
C PRO A 24 12.99 -17.24 19.90
N VAL A 25 13.12 -15.98 19.50
CA VAL A 25 13.05 -15.57 18.10
C VAL A 25 14.08 -16.30 17.23
N ARG A 26 15.28 -16.57 17.77
CA ARG A 26 16.32 -17.32 17.03
C ARG A 26 15.89 -18.74 16.67
N ASP A 27 15.16 -19.40 17.55
CA ASP A 27 14.67 -20.75 17.31
C ASP A 27 13.53 -20.76 16.29
N ARG A 28 12.71 -19.68 16.25
CA ARG A 28 11.63 -19.50 15.28
C ARG A 28 12.12 -19.13 13.89
N LEU A 29 13.34 -18.59 13.73
CA LEU A 29 13.93 -18.27 12.42
C LEU A 29 14.09 -19.50 11.51
N ALA A 30 14.22 -20.69 12.08
CA ALA A 30 14.33 -21.94 11.33
C ALA A 30 12.99 -22.40 10.73
N ASP A 31 11.88 -21.92 11.27
CA ASP A 31 10.54 -22.27 10.80
C ASP A 31 10.29 -21.60 9.42
N CYS A 32 9.74 -22.38 8.49
CA CYS A 32 9.41 -21.89 7.16
C CYS A 32 7.88 -21.85 7.01
N ASP A 33 7.26 -20.89 7.65
CA ASP A 33 5.81 -20.67 7.68
C ASP A 33 5.42 -19.30 7.11
N ASP A 34 4.14 -18.98 7.11
CA ASP A 34 3.57 -17.72 6.64
C ASP A 34 3.93 -16.51 7.54
N HIS A 35 4.38 -16.75 8.78
CA HIS A 35 4.87 -15.74 9.70
C HIS A 35 6.35 -15.41 9.56
N ARG A 36 7.08 -16.13 8.73
CA ARG A 36 8.54 -16.00 8.57
C ARG A 36 9.02 -14.57 8.37
N LEU A 37 8.32 -13.78 7.54
CA LEU A 37 8.66 -12.36 7.31
C LEU A 37 8.66 -11.56 8.61
N PHE A 38 7.64 -11.73 9.43
CA PHE A 38 7.49 -11.02 10.70
C PHE A 38 8.50 -11.50 11.73
N THR A 39 8.80 -12.81 11.78
CA THR A 39 9.84 -13.38 12.63
C THR A 39 11.23 -12.83 12.29
N VAL A 40 11.55 -12.71 11.01
CA VAL A 40 12.81 -12.09 10.54
C VAL A 40 12.88 -10.62 10.97
N PHE A 41 11.80 -9.87 10.82
CA PHE A 41 11.76 -8.47 11.24
C PHE A 41 11.93 -8.33 12.76
N GLU A 42 11.25 -9.16 13.55
CA GLU A 42 11.41 -9.22 15.02
C GLU A 42 12.86 -9.54 15.42
N ALA A 43 13.51 -10.48 14.71
CA ALA A 43 14.90 -10.83 14.97
C ALA A 43 15.84 -9.64 14.73
N LEU A 44 15.66 -8.90 13.63
CA LEU A 44 16.42 -7.68 13.37
C LEU A 44 16.18 -6.61 14.43
N CYS A 45 14.94 -6.39 14.87
CA CYS A 45 14.61 -5.48 15.96
C CYS A 45 15.27 -5.90 17.29
N SER A 46 15.48 -7.20 17.49
CA SER A 46 16.14 -7.77 18.67
C SER A 46 17.67 -7.77 18.56
N GLY A 47 18.24 -7.23 17.49
CA GLY A 47 19.69 -7.12 17.28
C GLY A 47 20.36 -8.39 16.75
N VAL A 48 19.61 -9.36 16.23
CA VAL A 48 20.19 -10.51 15.51
C VAL A 48 20.79 -10.01 14.20
N SER A 49 22.04 -10.40 13.92
CA SER A 49 22.74 -9.90 12.75
C SER A 49 22.18 -10.45 11.43
N ILE A 50 22.34 -9.68 10.35
CA ILE A 50 21.96 -10.10 9.00
C ILE A 50 22.65 -11.43 8.62
N ASP A 51 23.93 -11.59 8.98
CA ASP A 51 24.67 -12.81 8.66
C ASP A 51 24.10 -14.02 9.41
N GLU A 52 23.79 -13.89 10.69
CA GLU A 52 23.17 -14.96 11.48
C GLU A 52 21.80 -15.34 10.92
N ILE A 53 20.95 -14.35 10.58
CA ILE A 53 19.65 -14.60 9.96
C ILE A 53 19.82 -15.28 8.61
N HIS A 54 20.76 -14.83 7.78
CA HIS A 54 21.05 -15.46 6.50
C HIS A 54 21.48 -16.92 6.67
N ASP A 55 22.36 -17.20 7.63
CA ASP A 55 22.88 -18.56 7.85
C ASP A 55 21.79 -19.55 8.27
N ILE A 56 20.82 -19.08 9.06
CA ILE A 56 19.68 -19.90 9.50
C ILE A 56 18.63 -20.03 8.37
N THR A 57 18.25 -18.91 7.75
CA THR A 57 17.06 -18.83 6.89
C THR A 57 17.36 -19.06 5.41
N ARG A 58 18.61 -18.86 4.98
CA ARG A 58 19.07 -18.78 3.59
C ARG A 58 18.42 -17.67 2.77
N ILE A 59 17.76 -16.69 3.42
CA ILE A 59 17.25 -15.48 2.78
C ILE A 59 18.46 -14.63 2.36
N ASP A 60 18.45 -14.14 1.12
CA ASP A 60 19.53 -13.30 0.62
C ASP A 60 19.71 -12.03 1.46
N ARG A 61 20.97 -11.68 1.73
CA ARG A 61 21.35 -10.51 2.54
C ARG A 61 20.79 -9.20 2.01
N TRP A 62 20.55 -9.10 0.71
CA TRP A 62 19.95 -7.92 0.11
C TRP A 62 18.54 -7.67 0.66
N PHE A 63 17.69 -8.70 0.75
CA PHE A 63 16.35 -8.56 1.34
C PHE A 63 16.43 -8.23 2.82
N LEU A 64 17.32 -8.89 3.57
CA LEU A 64 17.53 -8.63 4.99
C LEU A 64 17.99 -7.18 5.23
N SER A 65 18.89 -6.66 4.39
CA SER A 65 19.32 -5.26 4.48
C SER A 65 18.18 -4.26 4.22
N ARG A 66 17.20 -4.62 3.37
CA ARG A 66 16.03 -3.77 3.15
C ARG A 66 15.09 -3.76 4.35
N LEU A 67 14.97 -4.88 5.05
CA LEU A 67 14.22 -4.93 6.31
C LEU A 67 14.96 -4.16 7.42
N GLN A 68 16.28 -4.28 7.49
CA GLN A 68 17.10 -3.49 8.43
C GLN A 68 16.88 -1.99 8.28
N ASN A 69 16.73 -1.49 7.04
CA ASN A 69 16.43 -0.07 6.81
C ASN A 69 15.11 0.39 7.49
N LEU A 70 14.13 -0.50 7.65
CA LEU A 70 12.90 -0.19 8.38
C LEU A 70 13.16 -0.16 9.89
N VAL A 71 13.94 -1.10 10.41
CA VAL A 71 14.35 -1.13 11.83
C VAL A 71 15.12 0.15 12.19
N ASP A 72 16.10 0.53 11.36
CA ASP A 72 16.90 1.73 11.56
C ASP A 72 16.04 3.00 11.50
N TYR A 73 15.08 3.04 10.58
CA TYR A 73 14.14 4.14 10.48
C TYR A 73 13.26 4.23 11.73
N GLU A 74 12.68 3.12 12.19
CA GLU A 74 11.86 3.10 13.39
C GLU A 74 12.64 3.54 14.64
N ALA A 75 13.90 3.12 14.76
CA ALA A 75 14.78 3.59 15.83
C ALA A 75 15.02 5.12 15.76
N SER A 76 15.15 5.67 14.55
CA SER A 76 15.41 7.10 14.35
C SER A 76 14.25 8.01 14.76
N ILE A 77 13.02 7.51 14.76
CA ILE A 77 11.81 8.29 15.10
C ILE A 77 11.34 8.14 16.55
N GLN A 78 11.95 7.27 17.35
CA GLN A 78 11.55 7.04 18.76
C GLN A 78 11.64 8.28 19.64
N ASN A 79 12.50 9.23 19.30
CA ASN A 79 12.69 10.48 20.05
C ASN A 79 11.96 11.68 19.42
N GLY A 80 11.00 11.44 18.56
CA GLY A 80 10.21 12.45 17.89
C GLY A 80 10.31 12.38 16.37
N LEU A 81 9.43 13.08 15.70
CA LEU A 81 9.28 13.03 14.24
C LEU A 81 9.50 14.42 13.63
N THR A 82 10.67 14.63 13.02
CA THR A 82 10.91 15.87 12.24
C THR A 82 10.18 15.80 10.89
N PRO A 83 9.95 16.94 10.20
CA PRO A 83 9.35 16.94 8.87
C PRO A 83 10.08 16.03 7.87
N GLU A 84 11.40 15.96 7.91
CA GLU A 84 12.22 15.13 7.03
C GLU A 84 12.03 13.64 7.35
N LEU A 85 12.02 13.27 8.63
CA LEU A 85 11.75 11.90 9.09
C LEU A 85 10.32 11.50 8.73
N TYR A 86 9.35 12.41 8.88
CA TYR A 86 7.98 12.15 8.46
C TYR A 86 7.91 11.86 6.95
N GLN A 87 8.51 12.72 6.10
CA GLN A 87 8.55 12.50 4.66
C GLN A 87 9.24 11.16 4.30
N ARG A 88 10.31 10.83 5.01
CA ARG A 88 10.99 9.53 4.85
C ARG A 88 10.07 8.37 5.21
N GLY A 89 9.30 8.48 6.29
CA GLY A 89 8.32 7.47 6.70
C GLY A 89 7.25 7.26 5.64
N LYS A 90 6.71 8.34 5.07
CA LYS A 90 5.75 8.27 3.97
C LYS A 90 6.35 7.60 2.74
N TYR A 91 7.61 7.90 2.40
CA TYR A 91 8.33 7.25 1.31
C TYR A 91 8.51 5.73 1.55
N LEU A 92 8.79 5.32 2.79
CA LEU A 92 8.90 3.91 3.18
C LEU A 92 7.54 3.20 3.25
N GLY A 93 6.43 3.95 3.20
CA GLY A 93 5.07 3.44 3.16
C GLY A 93 4.39 3.31 4.53
N TYR A 94 4.89 3.99 5.56
CA TYR A 94 4.23 4.05 6.87
C TYR A 94 2.96 4.90 6.80
N PRO A 95 1.81 4.41 7.30
CA PRO A 95 0.62 5.25 7.47
C PRO A 95 0.79 6.18 8.68
N ASP A 96 0.01 7.25 8.69
CA ASP A 96 0.05 8.26 9.76
C ASP A 96 -0.20 7.67 11.14
N ALA A 97 -1.12 6.70 11.23
CA ALA A 97 -1.40 6.01 12.50
C ALA A 97 -0.16 5.30 13.06
N ALA A 98 0.60 4.59 12.21
CA ALA A 98 1.84 3.94 12.61
C ALA A 98 2.91 4.95 13.00
N LEU A 99 3.07 6.04 12.24
CA LEU A 99 4.04 7.10 12.56
C LEU A 99 3.76 7.76 13.92
N ARG A 100 2.48 8.08 14.23
CA ARG A 100 2.10 8.56 15.56
C ARG A 100 2.45 7.57 16.66
N ARG A 101 2.10 6.31 16.48
CA ARG A 101 2.35 5.27 17.48
C ARG A 101 3.83 5.05 17.74
N LEU A 102 4.66 5.00 16.69
CA LEU A 102 6.08 4.71 16.80
C LEU A 102 6.90 5.89 17.33
N SER A 103 6.51 7.14 16.98
CA SER A 103 7.24 8.34 17.36
C SER A 103 6.71 9.01 18.62
N GLY A 104 5.51 8.65 19.08
CA GLY A 104 4.81 9.36 20.16
C GLY A 104 4.33 10.76 19.79
N SER A 105 4.39 11.16 18.51
CA SER A 105 3.99 12.49 18.05
C SER A 105 2.48 12.58 17.87
N GLU A 106 1.81 13.53 18.51
CA GLU A 106 0.37 13.74 18.35
C GLU A 106 0.03 14.42 17.02
N THR A 107 0.87 15.37 16.60
CA THR A 107 0.67 16.15 15.37
C THR A 107 1.63 15.71 14.28
N LEU A 108 1.12 15.61 13.05
CA LEU A 108 1.90 15.28 11.87
C LEU A 108 1.85 16.42 10.85
N PRO A 109 2.93 16.62 10.07
CA PRO A 109 2.90 17.52 8.94
C PRO A 109 1.83 17.13 7.91
N PRO A 110 1.27 18.07 7.14
CA PRO A 110 0.37 17.71 6.05
C PRO A 110 1.12 16.92 4.97
N PHE A 111 0.48 15.85 4.49
CA PHE A 111 1.01 15.03 3.40
C PHE A 111 -0.04 14.86 2.30
N ARG A 112 0.41 14.97 1.06
CA ARG A 112 -0.39 14.62 -0.12
C ARG A 112 0.39 13.66 -0.98
N ALA A 113 -0.17 12.48 -1.21
CA ALA A 113 0.40 11.51 -2.13
C ALA A 113 0.39 12.04 -3.57
N GLY A 114 1.47 11.83 -4.30
CA GLY A 114 1.48 11.86 -5.74
C GLY A 114 1.01 10.51 -6.29
N TYR A 115 0.36 10.51 -7.45
CA TYR A 115 -0.08 9.28 -8.10
C TYR A 115 0.61 9.16 -9.44
N LYS A 116 1.30 8.05 -9.65
CA LYS A 116 1.97 7.72 -10.91
C LYS A 116 1.17 6.70 -11.67
N MET A 117 1.24 6.78 -13.00
CA MET A 117 0.69 5.75 -13.87
C MET A 117 1.55 4.50 -13.82
N VAL A 118 0.91 3.33 -13.84
CA VAL A 118 1.62 2.05 -13.95
C VAL A 118 2.15 1.94 -15.38
N ASP A 119 3.45 1.70 -15.51
CA ASP A 119 4.07 1.40 -16.79
C ASP A 119 3.71 -0.03 -17.22
N THR A 120 2.70 -0.15 -18.06
CA THR A 120 2.23 -1.42 -18.62
C THR A 120 2.96 -1.82 -19.90
N CYS A 121 3.89 -0.97 -20.39
CA CYS A 121 4.60 -1.13 -21.65
C CYS A 121 6.10 -1.35 -21.49
N ALA A 122 6.60 -1.60 -20.27
CA ALA A 122 8.02 -1.81 -19.96
C ALA A 122 8.95 -0.71 -20.51
N ALA A 123 8.51 0.54 -20.47
CA ALA A 123 9.18 1.73 -21.02
C ALA A 123 9.45 1.69 -22.54
N GLU A 124 8.88 0.74 -23.28
CA GLU A 124 8.98 0.70 -24.75
C GLU A 124 8.07 1.74 -25.41
N PHE A 125 6.92 2.03 -24.80
CA PHE A 125 5.94 3.02 -25.25
C PHE A 125 5.37 3.77 -24.04
N ASP A 126 4.80 4.95 -24.28
CA ASP A 126 4.08 5.69 -23.25
C ASP A 126 2.84 4.89 -22.81
N ALA A 127 2.76 4.59 -21.51
CA ALA A 127 1.61 3.92 -20.95
C ALA A 127 0.36 4.79 -21.05
N GLN A 128 -0.74 4.21 -21.52
CA GLN A 128 -2.04 4.89 -21.66
C GLN A 128 -3.12 4.28 -20.76
N THR A 129 -2.83 3.14 -20.15
CA THR A 129 -3.76 2.44 -19.27
C THR A 129 -4.01 3.28 -18.03
N PRO A 130 -5.26 3.55 -17.62
CA PRO A 130 -5.61 4.44 -16.53
C PRO A 130 -5.38 3.83 -15.15
N TYR A 131 -4.23 3.21 -14.95
CA TYR A 131 -3.79 2.53 -13.74
C TYR A 131 -2.85 3.40 -12.94
N PHE A 132 -3.20 3.68 -11.69
CA PHE A 132 -2.43 4.58 -10.83
C PHE A 132 -2.04 3.90 -9.51
N TYR A 133 -0.92 4.33 -8.96
CA TYR A 133 -0.47 3.97 -7.62
C TYR A 133 0.10 5.19 -6.90
N ALA A 134 -0.06 5.24 -5.58
CA ALA A 134 0.48 6.33 -4.77
C ALA A 134 2.00 6.24 -4.65
N SER A 135 2.63 7.40 -4.74
CA SER A 135 4.06 7.62 -4.51
C SER A 135 4.24 8.80 -3.55
N ALA A 136 5.31 8.76 -2.76
CA ALA A 136 5.70 9.92 -1.95
C ALA A 136 6.41 11.03 -2.75
N ASP A 137 6.58 10.84 -4.07
CA ASP A 137 7.13 11.86 -4.96
C ASP A 137 6.14 13.01 -5.16
N ALA A 138 6.66 14.22 -5.36
CA ALA A 138 5.85 15.42 -5.58
C ALA A 138 5.05 15.42 -6.89
N ARG A 139 5.45 14.60 -7.88
CA ARG A 139 4.82 14.55 -9.20
C ARG A 139 3.58 13.66 -9.16
N CYS A 140 2.45 14.20 -9.62
CA CYS A 140 1.17 13.50 -9.66
C CYS A 140 0.63 13.45 -11.09
N GLU A 141 0.78 12.32 -11.77
CA GLU A 141 0.33 12.11 -13.16
C GLU A 141 -1.19 11.98 -13.26
N ALA A 142 -1.86 11.50 -12.20
CA ALA A 142 -3.31 11.41 -12.17
C ALA A 142 -4.03 12.77 -12.29
N ARG A 143 -3.35 13.89 -11.99
CA ARG A 143 -3.92 15.24 -12.15
C ARG A 143 -3.95 15.70 -13.60
N THR A 144 -2.99 15.25 -14.39
CA THR A 144 -2.87 15.61 -15.82
C THR A 144 -3.59 14.63 -16.74
N PHE A 145 -4.07 13.50 -16.19
CA PHE A 145 -4.82 12.52 -16.95
C PHE A 145 -6.15 13.11 -17.44
N PRO A 146 -6.54 12.90 -18.72
CA PRO A 146 -7.74 13.47 -19.29
C PRO A 146 -9.01 13.16 -18.48
N ARG A 147 -9.90 14.15 -18.39
CA ARG A 147 -11.20 14.06 -17.71
C ARG A 147 -12.32 14.38 -18.67
N SER A 148 -13.45 13.70 -18.53
CA SER A 148 -14.61 13.92 -19.40
C SER A 148 -15.44 15.15 -19.00
N GLY A 149 -15.27 15.64 -17.77
CA GLY A 149 -16.13 16.68 -17.17
C GLY A 149 -17.43 16.16 -16.56
N LYS A 150 -17.67 14.84 -16.60
CA LYS A 150 -18.82 14.22 -15.94
C LYS A 150 -18.62 14.17 -14.42
N PRO A 151 -19.71 14.07 -13.62
CA PRO A 151 -19.60 13.77 -12.21
C PRO A 151 -18.87 12.45 -11.99
N VAL A 152 -18.00 12.39 -10.96
CA VAL A 152 -17.15 11.23 -10.66
C VAL A 152 -17.71 10.48 -9.46
N VAL A 153 -17.81 9.17 -9.58
CA VAL A 153 -18.19 8.26 -8.48
C VAL A 153 -17.01 7.32 -8.19
N MET A 154 -16.65 7.19 -6.92
CA MET A 154 -15.64 6.23 -6.46
C MET A 154 -16.33 4.95 -6.02
N VAL A 155 -15.87 3.82 -6.53
CA VAL A 155 -16.26 2.48 -6.12
C VAL A 155 -15.07 1.84 -5.40
N LEU A 156 -15.31 1.34 -4.20
CA LEU A 156 -14.32 0.56 -3.47
C LEU A 156 -14.44 -0.91 -3.88
N GLY A 157 -13.32 -1.50 -4.28
CA GLY A 157 -13.26 -2.90 -4.65
C GLY A 157 -13.42 -3.84 -3.44
N SER A 158 -13.37 -5.13 -3.70
CA SER A 158 -13.55 -6.16 -2.67
C SER A 158 -12.28 -6.48 -1.86
N GLY A 159 -11.15 -5.90 -2.22
CA GLY A 159 -9.86 -6.21 -1.59
C GLY A 159 -9.29 -7.56 -2.01
N PRO A 160 -8.44 -8.19 -1.19
CA PRO A 160 -7.80 -9.46 -1.52
C PRO A 160 -8.81 -10.61 -1.54
N ILE A 161 -8.74 -11.45 -2.57
CA ILE A 161 -9.48 -12.72 -2.60
C ILE A 161 -8.76 -13.72 -1.71
N ARG A 162 -9.48 -14.35 -0.81
CA ARG A 162 -8.98 -15.38 0.12
C ARG A 162 -9.27 -16.78 -0.40
N ILE A 163 -8.54 -17.77 0.10
CA ILE A 163 -8.79 -19.17 -0.21
C ILE A 163 -10.26 -19.52 0.10
N GLY A 164 -10.94 -20.13 -0.88
CA GLY A 164 -12.39 -20.45 -0.78
C GLY A 164 -13.33 -19.37 -1.27
N GLN A 165 -12.81 -18.20 -1.65
CA GLN A 165 -13.58 -17.16 -2.33
C GLN A 165 -13.32 -17.23 -3.84
N GLY A 166 -14.30 -16.88 -4.63
CA GLY A 166 -14.20 -16.84 -6.07
C GLY A 166 -14.49 -15.46 -6.65
N ILE A 167 -14.60 -15.41 -7.97
CA ILE A 167 -14.80 -14.18 -8.74
C ILE A 167 -16.11 -13.46 -8.39
N GLU A 168 -17.08 -14.14 -7.79
CA GLU A 168 -18.34 -13.59 -7.33
C GLU A 168 -18.18 -12.42 -6.35
N PHE A 169 -17.08 -12.35 -5.59
CA PHE A 169 -16.79 -11.23 -4.70
C PHE A 169 -16.51 -9.93 -5.44
N ASP A 170 -16.08 -10.03 -6.69
CA ASP A 170 -15.82 -8.89 -7.56
C ASP A 170 -17.03 -8.49 -8.43
N TYR A 171 -17.99 -9.39 -8.58
CA TYR A 171 -19.14 -9.22 -9.46
C TYR A 171 -19.96 -7.96 -9.15
N SER A 172 -20.24 -7.70 -7.89
CA SER A 172 -21.02 -6.53 -7.48
C SER A 172 -20.29 -5.22 -7.80
N SER A 173 -18.96 -5.18 -7.65
CA SER A 173 -18.16 -4.01 -7.99
C SER A 173 -18.22 -3.73 -9.49
N VAL A 174 -18.08 -4.76 -10.32
CA VAL A 174 -18.14 -4.65 -11.79
C VAL A 174 -19.50 -4.14 -12.25
N HIS A 175 -20.59 -4.76 -11.76
CA HIS A 175 -21.95 -4.34 -12.12
C HIS A 175 -22.31 -2.94 -11.62
N CYS A 176 -21.81 -2.55 -10.44
CA CYS A 176 -21.92 -1.18 -9.95
C CYS A 176 -21.28 -0.19 -10.91
N VAL A 177 -20.05 -0.47 -11.36
CA VAL A 177 -19.32 0.37 -12.31
C VAL A 177 -20.10 0.50 -13.63
N TRP A 178 -20.50 -0.61 -14.23
CA TRP A 178 -21.24 -0.59 -15.49
C TRP A 178 -22.55 0.18 -15.41
N THR A 179 -23.27 0.02 -14.31
CA THR A 179 -24.53 0.76 -14.06
C THR A 179 -24.25 2.26 -13.96
N LEU A 180 -23.27 2.68 -13.19
CA LEU A 180 -22.90 4.08 -13.03
C LEU A 180 -22.42 4.71 -14.34
N LYS A 181 -21.61 4.00 -15.13
CA LYS A 181 -21.18 4.45 -16.48
C LYS A 181 -22.39 4.62 -17.40
N ALA A 182 -23.35 3.69 -17.39
CA ALA A 182 -24.60 3.78 -18.16
C ALA A 182 -25.47 4.97 -17.73
N MET A 183 -25.40 5.38 -16.46
CA MET A 183 -26.08 6.56 -15.92
C MET A 183 -25.36 7.89 -16.24
N GLY A 184 -24.19 7.84 -16.90
CA GLY A 184 -23.46 9.02 -17.34
C GLY A 184 -22.41 9.55 -16.34
N TYR A 185 -21.99 8.75 -15.37
CA TYR A 185 -20.89 9.08 -14.47
C TYR A 185 -19.53 8.61 -15.02
N ASP A 186 -18.47 9.31 -14.64
CA ASP A 186 -17.11 8.76 -14.67
C ASP A 186 -16.90 7.94 -13.41
N VAL A 187 -16.32 6.75 -13.52
CA VAL A 187 -16.16 5.84 -12.40
C VAL A 187 -14.69 5.58 -12.12
N VAL A 188 -14.33 5.77 -10.86
CA VAL A 188 -13.00 5.47 -10.32
C VAL A 188 -13.11 4.26 -9.41
N ILE A 189 -12.28 3.24 -9.64
CA ILE A 189 -12.14 2.11 -8.71
C ILE A 189 -10.88 2.28 -7.86
N VAL A 190 -10.99 1.92 -6.59
CA VAL A 190 -9.86 1.70 -5.69
C VAL A 190 -9.87 0.23 -5.30
N ASN A 191 -8.82 -0.50 -5.65
CA ASN A 191 -8.66 -1.91 -5.27
C ASN A 191 -7.17 -2.25 -5.13
N ASN A 192 -6.83 -3.19 -4.27
CA ASN A 192 -5.47 -3.65 -4.08
C ASN A 192 -5.15 -4.97 -4.80
N ASN A 193 -6.15 -5.63 -5.37
CA ASN A 193 -6.00 -6.90 -6.08
C ASN A 193 -6.01 -6.67 -7.59
N PRO A 194 -4.90 -6.93 -8.32
CA PRO A 194 -4.83 -6.75 -9.76
C PRO A 194 -5.45 -7.90 -10.57
N GLU A 195 -5.84 -9.00 -9.92
CA GLU A 195 -6.27 -10.25 -10.54
C GLU A 195 -7.81 -10.40 -10.56
N THR A 196 -8.53 -9.29 -10.68
CA THR A 196 -10.01 -9.29 -10.69
C THR A 196 -10.56 -8.52 -11.87
N VAL A 197 -11.79 -8.84 -12.29
CA VAL A 197 -12.46 -8.19 -13.44
C VAL A 197 -12.70 -6.70 -13.19
N SER A 198 -12.94 -6.28 -11.94
CA SER A 198 -13.08 -4.85 -11.61
C SER A 198 -11.82 -4.04 -11.89
N THR A 199 -10.66 -4.70 -11.95
CA THR A 199 -9.36 -4.08 -12.23
C THR A 199 -8.93 -4.20 -13.68
N ASP A 200 -9.78 -4.74 -14.57
CA ASP A 200 -9.52 -4.73 -15.99
C ASP A 200 -9.59 -3.30 -16.55
N TYR A 201 -8.74 -3.01 -17.55
CA TYR A 201 -8.50 -1.68 -18.09
C TYR A 201 -9.74 -1.02 -18.72
N ASP A 202 -10.72 -1.80 -19.13
CA ASP A 202 -11.96 -1.37 -19.79
C ASP A 202 -13.16 -1.29 -18.83
N THR A 203 -13.01 -1.74 -17.59
CA THR A 203 -14.10 -1.74 -16.61
C THR A 203 -14.40 -0.33 -16.11
N ALA A 204 -13.43 0.37 -15.53
CA ALA A 204 -13.59 1.70 -14.96
C ALA A 204 -12.84 2.77 -15.82
N ASP A 205 -13.14 4.05 -15.60
CA ASP A 205 -12.45 5.14 -16.26
C ASP A 205 -11.07 5.41 -15.64
N ARG A 206 -10.88 5.02 -14.38
CA ARG A 206 -9.59 5.04 -13.66
C ARG A 206 -9.56 3.98 -12.57
N LEU A 207 -8.38 3.44 -12.35
CA LEU A 207 -8.12 2.48 -11.30
C LEU A 207 -6.93 2.94 -10.45
N TYR A 208 -7.10 2.89 -9.12
CA TYR A 208 -6.03 3.12 -8.17
C TYR A 208 -5.73 1.83 -7.43
N PHE A 209 -4.49 1.34 -7.59
CA PHE A 209 -3.98 0.18 -6.85
C PHE A 209 -3.50 0.61 -5.47
N GLU A 210 -4.43 0.69 -4.53
CA GLU A 210 -4.17 1.13 -3.17
C GLU A 210 -4.84 0.22 -2.14
N PRO A 211 -4.26 0.12 -0.92
CA PRO A 211 -4.95 -0.52 0.19
C PRO A 211 -6.30 0.16 0.47
N LEU A 212 -7.30 -0.63 0.86
CA LEU A 212 -8.62 -0.11 1.22
C LEU A 212 -8.64 0.43 2.66
N THR A 213 -7.64 1.24 3.02
CA THR A 213 -7.58 1.93 4.31
C THR A 213 -8.20 3.33 4.21
N ALA A 214 -8.68 3.86 5.33
CA ALA A 214 -9.25 5.22 5.35
C ALA A 214 -8.25 6.27 4.86
N GLU A 215 -6.96 6.15 5.24
CA GLU A 215 -5.92 7.09 4.81
C GLU A 215 -5.71 7.05 3.31
N ASP A 216 -5.49 5.85 2.74
CA ASP A 216 -5.21 5.69 1.31
C ASP A 216 -6.42 6.14 0.47
N VAL A 217 -7.64 5.76 0.86
CA VAL A 217 -8.88 6.13 0.16
C VAL A 217 -9.17 7.64 0.23
N LEU A 218 -9.00 8.27 1.39
CA LEU A 218 -9.22 9.71 1.55
C LEU A 218 -8.22 10.55 0.75
N GLN A 219 -6.99 10.09 0.56
CA GLN A 219 -6.01 10.75 -0.32
C GLN A 219 -6.51 10.75 -1.78
N ILE A 220 -7.08 9.64 -2.26
CA ILE A 220 -7.65 9.57 -3.63
C ILE A 220 -8.90 10.46 -3.71
N LEU A 221 -9.78 10.40 -2.71
CA LEU A 221 -10.98 11.22 -2.67
C LEU A 221 -10.65 12.71 -2.74
N SER A 222 -9.63 13.15 -1.99
CA SER A 222 -9.16 14.54 -2.04
C SER A 222 -8.64 14.94 -3.43
N LEU A 223 -8.07 14.00 -4.19
CA LEU A 223 -7.62 14.24 -5.56
C LEU A 223 -8.79 14.42 -6.53
N ILE A 224 -9.88 13.69 -6.32
CA ILE A 224 -11.09 13.78 -7.16
C ILE A 224 -11.80 15.10 -6.92
N HIS A 225 -11.98 15.52 -5.67
CA HIS A 225 -12.71 16.74 -5.30
C HIS A 225 -11.95 18.05 -5.60
N ILE A 226 -10.62 18.05 -5.62
CA ILE A 226 -9.82 19.27 -5.93
C ILE A 226 -10.05 19.78 -7.37
N SER A 227 -10.76 19.04 -8.19
CA SER A 227 -11.02 19.39 -9.58
C SER A 227 -12.37 20.08 -9.82
N GLU A 228 -13.18 20.31 -8.78
CA GLU A 228 -14.36 21.16 -8.92
C GLU A 228 -13.93 22.64 -8.79
N PRO A 229 -14.15 23.48 -9.80
CA PRO A 229 -13.98 24.92 -9.63
C PRO A 229 -15.03 25.38 -8.60
N THR A 230 -14.55 25.95 -7.51
CA THR A 230 -15.39 26.76 -6.60
C THR A 230 -15.87 28.03 -7.31
#